data_9da29847779e43dd884c8558da117639
#
_entry.id   9da29847779e43dd884c8558da117639
#
_cell.length_a   1.000
_cell.length_b   1.000
_cell.length_c   1.000
_cell.angle_alpha   90.00
_cell.angle_beta   90.00
_cell.angle_gamma   90.00
#
_symmetry.space_group_name_H-M   'P 1'
#
loop_
_entity.id
_entity.type
_entity.pdbx_description
1 polymer ?
#
loop_
_entity_poly.entity_id
_entity_poly.type
_entity_poly.pdbx_seq_one_letter_code
_entity_poly.pdbx_strand_id
1 'polypeptide(L)'
;LGVVLAFRQGARRGIGEEVHALRSRTLPWWGVIGGAGGAFLVLTQGLSAGVLGVALFTIAVVTGQTLGALVIDTQGWFGAVRVRLSLWRVVGALVVLSGVVIALDVGTGLSVGSPLLFILPFLAGMGSGYQQAVNGRVGVIAGSPLGATFVNFGVGTLVLGIVFLVSLAFVELPTLWPTTWWLWIGGAVGTVFIAIQVTTVTIIGVLGL
;
A
#
# COMPACT_ATOMS: atom_id res chain seq x y z
N LEU A 1 9.64 -13.87 -6.32
CA LEU A 1 10.18 -13.37 -5.06
C LEU A 1 10.54 -14.53 -4.13
N GLY A 2 9.63 -15.45 -3.82
CA GLY A 2 9.87 -16.59 -2.91
C GLY A 2 11.10 -17.41 -3.25
N VAL A 3 11.34 -17.68 -4.53
CA VAL A 3 12.53 -18.43 -4.99
C VAL A 3 13.82 -17.66 -4.70
N VAL A 4 13.86 -16.35 -4.99
CA VAL A 4 15.04 -15.51 -4.71
C VAL A 4 15.30 -15.40 -3.21
N LEU A 5 14.26 -15.34 -2.40
CA LEU A 5 14.37 -15.26 -0.95
C LEU A 5 14.78 -16.58 -0.30
N ALA A 6 14.37 -17.72 -0.87
CA ALA A 6 14.80 -19.03 -0.37
C ALA A 6 16.32 -19.21 -0.41
N PHE A 7 17.00 -18.53 -1.33
CA PHE A 7 18.46 -18.59 -1.48
C PHE A 7 19.22 -17.52 -0.69
N ARG A 8 18.54 -16.50 -0.13
CA ARG A 8 19.21 -15.45 0.66
C ARG A 8 19.07 -15.71 2.16
N GLN A 9 20.18 -15.99 2.84
CA GLN A 9 20.23 -16.23 4.28
C GLN A 9 19.62 -15.09 5.10
N GLY A 10 19.80 -13.82 4.68
CA GLY A 10 19.24 -12.66 5.36
C GLY A 10 17.71 -12.60 5.34
N ALA A 11 17.08 -13.00 4.24
CA ALA A 11 15.62 -13.04 4.15
C ALA A 11 15.02 -14.16 5.02
N ARG A 12 15.66 -15.32 5.06
CA ARG A 12 15.24 -16.45 5.92
C ARG A 12 15.35 -16.11 7.40
N ARG A 13 16.41 -15.40 7.81
CA ARG A 13 16.57 -14.87 9.17
C ARG A 13 15.48 -13.85 9.50
N GLY A 14 15.23 -12.89 8.61
CA GLY A 14 14.17 -11.89 8.79
C GLY A 14 12.79 -12.51 9.02
N ILE A 15 12.41 -13.51 8.21
CA ILE A 15 11.14 -14.24 8.41
C ILE A 15 11.13 -14.97 9.77
N GLY A 16 12.25 -15.58 10.16
CA GLY A 16 12.38 -16.24 11.46
C GLY A 16 12.18 -15.27 12.63
N GLU A 17 12.79 -14.09 12.56
CA GLU A 17 12.66 -13.03 13.56
C GLU A 17 11.22 -12.50 13.65
N GLU A 18 10.52 -12.34 12.52
CA GLU A 18 9.11 -11.93 12.50
C GLU A 18 8.20 -12.98 13.16
N VAL A 19 8.41 -14.27 12.86
CA VAL A 19 7.64 -15.35 13.48
C VAL A 19 7.93 -15.40 14.99
N HIS A 20 9.18 -15.21 15.39
CA HIS A 20 9.55 -15.13 16.79
C HIS A 20 8.89 -13.91 17.46
N ALA A 21 8.94 -12.74 16.83
CA ALA A 21 8.35 -11.50 17.34
C ALA A 21 6.81 -11.61 17.49
N LEU A 22 6.14 -12.33 16.59
CA LEU A 22 4.71 -12.63 16.72
C LEU A 22 4.43 -13.54 17.91
N ARG A 23 5.22 -14.61 18.07
CA ARG A 23 5.06 -15.57 19.20
C ARG A 23 5.35 -14.91 20.55
N SER A 24 6.36 -14.06 20.62
CA SER A 24 6.73 -13.30 21.82
C SER A 24 5.85 -12.08 22.07
N ARG A 25 4.88 -11.79 21.18
CA ARG A 25 3.99 -10.61 21.21
C ARG A 25 4.71 -9.25 21.16
N THR A 26 5.96 -9.22 20.74
CA THR A 26 6.69 -7.96 20.50
C THR A 26 6.21 -7.28 19.21
N LEU A 27 5.75 -8.09 18.25
CA LEU A 27 5.01 -7.61 17.08
C LEU A 27 3.54 -7.99 17.25
N PRO A 28 2.61 -7.05 17.35
CA PRO A 28 1.19 -7.36 17.41
C PRO A 28 0.71 -7.92 16.06
N TRP A 29 -0.31 -8.80 16.09
CA TRP A 29 -0.84 -9.49 14.91
C TRP A 29 -1.27 -8.54 13.78
N TRP A 30 -1.83 -7.37 14.14
CA TRP A 30 -2.19 -6.35 13.15
C TRP A 30 -0.97 -5.77 12.41
N GLY A 31 0.23 -5.86 12.99
CA GLY A 31 1.46 -5.46 12.32
C GLY A 31 1.82 -6.32 11.11
N VAL A 32 1.29 -7.53 11.00
CA VAL A 32 1.58 -8.42 9.87
C VAL A 32 0.61 -8.22 8.71
N ILE A 33 -0.58 -7.69 8.98
CA ILE A 33 -1.63 -7.52 7.97
C ILE A 33 -1.47 -6.26 7.11
N GLY A 34 -0.32 -5.59 7.17
CA GLY A 34 -0.02 -4.43 6.30
C GLY A 34 -0.27 -4.71 4.81
N GLY A 35 0.04 -5.92 4.35
CA GLY A 35 -0.23 -6.37 2.98
C GLY A 35 -1.70 -6.32 2.55
N ALA A 36 -2.64 -6.37 3.50
CA ALA A 36 -4.06 -6.20 3.21
C ALA A 36 -4.39 -4.78 2.69
N GLY A 37 -3.65 -3.76 3.15
CA GLY A 37 -3.78 -2.39 2.62
C GLY A 37 -3.42 -2.33 1.14
N GLY A 38 -2.33 -3.00 0.73
CA GLY A 38 -1.94 -3.12 -0.68
C GLY A 38 -2.93 -3.95 -1.51
N ALA A 39 -3.43 -5.05 -0.94
CA ALA A 39 -4.49 -5.84 -1.59
C ALA A 39 -5.75 -5.01 -1.82
N PHE A 40 -6.16 -4.21 -0.84
CA PHE A 40 -7.30 -3.31 -0.97
C PHE A 40 -7.07 -2.25 -2.04
N LEU A 41 -5.87 -1.69 -2.16
CA LEU A 41 -5.52 -0.76 -3.24
C LEU A 41 -5.66 -1.43 -4.62
N VAL A 42 -5.15 -2.65 -4.80
CA VAL A 42 -5.23 -3.38 -6.07
C VAL A 42 -6.69 -3.69 -6.44
N LEU A 43 -7.49 -4.15 -5.47
CA LEU A 43 -8.93 -4.41 -5.69
C LEU A 43 -9.67 -3.13 -6.09
N THR A 44 -9.41 -2.05 -5.37
CA THR A 44 -10.03 -0.76 -5.65
C THR A 44 -9.63 -0.23 -7.02
N GLN A 45 -8.37 -0.43 -7.42
CA GLN A 45 -7.88 -0.08 -8.75
C GLN A 45 -8.65 -0.84 -9.85
N GLY A 46 -8.83 -2.14 -9.67
CA GLY A 46 -9.60 -2.96 -10.61
C GLY A 46 -11.06 -2.52 -10.75
N LEU A 47 -11.68 -2.09 -9.64
CA LEU A 47 -13.09 -1.69 -9.61
C LEU A 47 -13.32 -0.27 -10.11
N SER A 48 -12.43 0.67 -9.86
CA SER A 48 -12.70 2.10 -10.03
C SER A 48 -11.83 2.79 -11.09
N ALA A 49 -10.62 2.31 -11.39
CA ALA A 49 -9.74 3.00 -12.33
C ALA A 49 -10.26 3.01 -13.77
N GLY A 50 -10.99 1.97 -14.18
CA GLY A 50 -11.63 1.90 -15.50
C GLY A 50 -12.76 2.91 -15.69
N VAL A 51 -13.46 3.25 -14.61
CA VAL A 51 -14.60 4.19 -14.62
C VAL A 51 -14.14 5.63 -14.38
N LEU A 52 -13.27 5.84 -13.37
CA LEU A 52 -12.75 7.15 -13.02
C LEU A 52 -11.67 7.64 -13.99
N GLY A 53 -11.03 6.72 -14.69
CA GLY A 53 -9.76 6.98 -15.38
C GLY A 53 -8.58 7.01 -14.39
N VAL A 54 -7.38 6.77 -14.93
CA VAL A 54 -6.14 6.66 -14.13
C VAL A 54 -5.85 7.96 -13.36
N ALA A 55 -6.13 9.11 -13.95
CA ALA A 55 -5.86 10.41 -13.32
C ALA A 55 -6.67 10.61 -12.04
N LEU A 56 -8.00 10.50 -12.10
CA LEU A 56 -8.86 10.69 -10.92
C LEU A 56 -8.65 9.59 -9.86
N PHE A 57 -8.42 8.35 -10.29
CA PHE A 57 -8.04 7.28 -9.38
C PHE A 57 -6.77 7.63 -8.60
N THR A 58 -5.71 8.04 -9.30
CA THR A 58 -4.43 8.41 -8.67
C THR A 58 -4.58 9.60 -7.73
N ILE A 59 -5.35 10.62 -8.13
CA ILE A 59 -5.65 11.78 -7.30
C ILE A 59 -6.32 11.36 -5.99
N ALA A 60 -7.35 10.50 -6.07
CA ALA A 60 -8.05 10.01 -4.88
C ALA A 60 -7.12 9.23 -3.94
N VAL A 61 -6.30 8.32 -4.49
CA VAL A 61 -5.32 7.54 -3.73
C VAL A 61 -4.29 8.45 -3.06
N VAL A 62 -3.68 9.38 -3.79
CA VAL A 62 -2.66 10.30 -3.25
C VAL A 62 -3.24 11.20 -2.16
N THR A 63 -4.47 11.67 -2.35
CA THR A 63 -5.19 12.44 -1.32
C THR A 63 -5.37 11.64 -0.03
N GLY A 64 -5.89 10.43 -0.16
CA GLY A 64 -6.08 9.52 0.97
C GLY A 64 -4.77 9.17 1.67
N GLN A 65 -3.72 8.89 0.89
CA GLN A 65 -2.39 8.58 1.41
C GLN A 65 -1.78 9.77 2.15
N THR A 66 -1.87 10.97 1.59
CA THR A 66 -1.34 12.21 2.21
C THR A 66 -2.00 12.49 3.55
N LEU A 67 -3.34 12.43 3.60
CA LEU A 67 -4.08 12.66 4.83
C LEU A 67 -3.87 11.54 5.86
N GLY A 68 -3.91 10.29 5.42
CA GLY A 68 -3.63 9.15 6.28
C GLY A 68 -2.22 9.18 6.88
N ALA A 69 -1.23 9.46 6.05
CA ALA A 69 0.16 9.58 6.46
C ALA A 69 0.38 10.73 7.46
N LEU A 70 -0.26 11.89 7.22
CA LEU A 70 -0.18 13.03 8.13
C LEU A 70 -0.70 12.68 9.53
N VAL A 71 -1.83 11.98 9.61
CA VAL A 71 -2.40 11.53 10.89
C VAL A 71 -1.50 10.49 11.55
N ILE A 72 -1.02 9.49 10.81
CA ILE A 72 -0.17 8.43 11.33
C ILE A 72 1.13 8.99 11.89
N ASP A 73 1.81 9.86 11.14
CA ASP A 73 3.07 10.45 11.55
C ASP A 73 2.92 11.37 12.77
N THR A 74 1.86 12.17 12.85
CA THR A 74 1.65 13.09 13.98
C THR A 74 1.29 12.37 15.27
N GLN A 75 0.54 11.29 15.17
CA GLN A 75 0.13 10.49 16.33
C GLN A 75 1.14 9.39 16.69
N GLY A 76 2.01 9.02 15.75
CA GLY A 76 2.92 7.88 15.92
C GLY A 76 2.17 6.53 15.91
N TRP A 77 1.05 6.44 15.18
CA TRP A 77 0.24 5.23 15.13
C TRP A 77 0.97 4.11 14.39
N PHE A 78 0.60 2.88 14.71
CA PHE A 78 1.11 1.66 14.09
C PHE A 78 2.63 1.48 14.21
N GLY A 79 3.26 2.17 15.18
CA GLY A 79 4.70 2.12 15.39
C GLY A 79 5.52 3.01 14.47
N ALA A 80 4.86 3.92 13.73
CA ALA A 80 5.54 4.97 13.00
C ALA A 80 6.32 5.90 13.95
N VAL A 81 7.44 6.42 13.47
CA VAL A 81 8.19 7.45 14.21
C VAL A 81 7.30 8.69 14.28
N ARG A 82 7.02 9.15 15.52
CA ARG A 82 6.23 10.36 15.70
C ARG A 82 6.98 11.57 15.19
N VAL A 83 6.46 12.17 14.15
CA VAL A 83 7.03 13.36 13.53
C VAL A 83 6.15 14.57 13.83
N ARG A 84 6.73 15.61 14.39
CA ARG A 84 6.00 16.86 14.68
C ARG A 84 5.55 17.50 13.37
N LEU A 85 4.35 18.07 13.40
CA LEU A 85 3.87 18.93 12.32
C LEU A 85 4.86 20.08 12.13
N SER A 86 5.45 20.16 10.95
CA SER A 86 6.21 21.32 10.52
C SER A 86 5.41 22.10 9.48
N LEU A 87 5.68 23.39 9.38
CA LEU A 87 5.05 24.25 8.39
C LEU A 87 5.19 23.66 6.98
N TRP A 88 6.37 23.13 6.63
CA TRP A 88 6.65 22.55 5.33
C TRP A 88 5.80 21.30 5.01
N ARG A 89 5.52 20.47 6.02
CA ARG A 89 4.64 19.31 5.87
C ARG A 89 3.19 19.72 5.62
N VAL A 90 2.73 20.74 6.33
CA VAL A 90 1.38 21.30 6.13
C VAL A 90 1.28 21.95 4.75
N VAL A 91 2.25 22.76 4.37
CA VAL A 91 2.30 23.39 3.04
C VAL A 91 2.34 22.32 1.94
N GLY A 92 3.18 21.27 2.07
CA GLY A 92 3.24 20.17 1.12
C GLY A 92 1.89 19.46 0.96
N ALA A 93 1.23 19.13 2.08
CA ALA A 93 -0.11 18.53 2.04
C ALA A 93 -1.15 19.45 1.37
N LEU A 94 -1.13 20.75 1.68
CA LEU A 94 -2.02 21.73 1.05
C LEU A 94 -1.76 21.86 -0.45
N VAL A 95 -0.50 21.84 -0.90
CA VAL A 95 -0.14 21.84 -2.33
C VAL A 95 -0.70 20.62 -3.04
N VAL A 96 -0.55 19.42 -2.45
CA VAL A 96 -1.14 18.19 -3.01
C VAL A 96 -2.66 18.32 -3.08
N LEU A 97 -3.33 18.74 -1.99
CA LEU A 97 -4.78 18.89 -1.96
C LEU A 97 -5.30 19.95 -2.94
N SER A 98 -4.58 21.08 -3.11
CA SER A 98 -4.95 22.09 -4.09
C SER A 98 -4.78 21.57 -5.53
N GLY A 99 -3.74 20.79 -5.81
CA GLY A 99 -3.58 20.09 -7.08
C GLY A 99 -4.76 19.15 -7.40
N VAL A 100 -5.28 18.46 -6.36
CA VAL A 100 -6.49 17.64 -6.47
C VAL A 100 -7.71 18.47 -6.86
N VAL A 101 -7.95 19.59 -6.17
CA VAL A 101 -9.09 20.47 -6.46
C VAL A 101 -9.00 21.00 -7.90
N ILE A 102 -7.83 21.47 -8.33
CA ILE A 102 -7.62 21.96 -9.70
C ILE A 102 -7.88 20.84 -10.73
N ALA A 103 -7.38 19.63 -10.46
CA ALA A 103 -7.57 18.51 -11.37
C ALA A 103 -9.03 18.06 -11.48
N LEU A 104 -9.80 18.15 -10.39
CA LEU A 104 -11.23 17.89 -10.39
C LEU A 104 -12.01 18.96 -11.17
N ASP A 105 -11.63 20.23 -11.07
CA ASP A 105 -12.29 21.35 -11.74
C ASP A 105 -12.00 21.33 -13.26
N VAL A 106 -10.75 21.14 -13.65
CA VAL A 106 -10.32 21.15 -15.07
C VAL A 106 -10.69 19.85 -15.81
N GLY A 107 -10.77 18.72 -15.10
CA GLY A 107 -10.95 17.40 -15.73
C GLY A 107 -12.40 16.93 -15.84
N THR A 108 -13.31 17.62 -15.21
CA THR A 108 -14.64 17.06 -14.99
C THR A 108 -15.75 17.74 -15.80
N GLY A 109 -15.70 17.63 -17.09
CA GLY A 109 -16.95 17.33 -17.79
C GLY A 109 -17.50 15.95 -17.39
N LEU A 110 -16.91 15.32 -16.39
CA LEU A 110 -17.32 14.04 -15.85
C LEU A 110 -18.45 14.24 -14.85
N SER A 111 -19.64 13.85 -15.24
CA SER A 111 -20.62 13.39 -14.23
C SER A 111 -19.89 12.30 -13.45
N VAL A 112 -19.29 12.68 -12.30
CA VAL A 112 -18.66 11.69 -11.41
C VAL A 112 -19.75 10.69 -11.10
N GLY A 113 -19.65 9.54 -11.66
CA GLY A 113 -20.57 8.43 -11.44
C GLY A 113 -20.78 8.22 -9.94
N SER A 114 -21.17 7.40 -9.31
CA SER A 114 -21.38 7.31 -7.86
C SER A 114 -20.19 7.90 -7.08
N PRO A 115 -20.40 8.81 -6.11
CA PRO A 115 -19.36 9.30 -5.19
C PRO A 115 -18.59 8.17 -4.49
N LEU A 116 -19.21 7.01 -4.37
CA LEU A 116 -18.62 5.80 -3.81
C LEU A 116 -17.37 5.36 -4.59
N LEU A 117 -17.37 5.54 -5.92
CA LEU A 117 -16.21 5.17 -6.75
C LEU A 117 -14.97 6.02 -6.43
N PHE A 118 -15.15 7.25 -5.95
CA PHE A 118 -14.05 8.11 -5.48
C PHE A 118 -13.64 7.81 -4.04
N ILE A 119 -14.60 7.47 -3.18
CA ILE A 119 -14.34 7.13 -1.77
C ILE A 119 -13.47 5.88 -1.65
N LEU A 120 -13.68 4.87 -2.48
CA LEU A 120 -12.90 3.62 -2.43
C LEU A 120 -11.40 3.86 -2.62
N PRO A 121 -10.90 4.50 -3.71
CA PRO A 121 -9.47 4.77 -3.87
C PRO A 121 -8.93 5.74 -2.81
N PHE A 122 -9.73 6.67 -2.32
CA PHE A 122 -9.34 7.52 -1.18
C PHE A 122 -9.06 6.70 0.09
N LEU A 123 -9.96 5.78 0.45
CA LEU A 123 -9.76 4.89 1.59
C LEU A 123 -8.59 3.91 1.35
N ALA A 124 -8.40 3.46 0.12
CA ALA A 124 -7.25 2.63 -0.25
C ALA A 124 -5.93 3.39 -0.10
N GLY A 125 -5.91 4.68 -0.42
CA GLY A 125 -4.78 5.57 -0.14
C GLY A 125 -4.47 5.66 1.36
N MET A 126 -5.48 5.85 2.21
CA MET A 126 -5.30 5.81 3.67
C MET A 126 -4.75 4.45 4.14
N GLY A 127 -5.25 3.35 3.57
CA GLY A 127 -4.75 2.00 3.81
C GLY A 127 -3.29 1.82 3.40
N SER A 128 -2.85 2.49 2.34
CA SER A 128 -1.43 2.51 1.94
C SER A 128 -0.55 3.21 2.98
N GLY A 129 -1.01 4.31 3.59
CA GLY A 129 -0.31 4.96 4.70
C GLY A 129 -0.14 4.02 5.90
N TYR A 130 -1.20 3.30 6.27
CA TYR A 130 -1.13 2.25 7.29
C TYR A 130 -0.11 1.16 6.92
N GLN A 131 -0.17 0.63 5.70
CA GLN A 131 0.76 -0.39 5.19
C GLN A 131 2.21 0.06 5.31
N GLN A 132 2.51 1.30 4.94
CA GLN A 132 3.86 1.88 5.01
C GLN A 132 4.38 1.93 6.44
N ALA A 133 3.57 2.43 7.39
CA ALA A 133 3.94 2.49 8.80
C ALA A 133 4.23 1.10 9.38
N VAL A 134 3.34 0.15 9.11
CA VAL A 134 3.47 -1.23 9.57
C VAL A 134 4.68 -1.91 8.97
N ASN A 135 4.89 -1.79 7.66
CA ASN A 135 6.04 -2.38 6.97
C ASN A 135 7.37 -1.81 7.50
N GLY A 136 7.43 -0.51 7.80
CA GLY A 136 8.60 0.10 8.44
C GLY A 136 8.91 -0.54 9.79
N ARG A 137 7.89 -0.73 10.64
CA ARG A 137 8.06 -1.40 11.94
C ARG A 137 8.50 -2.86 11.80
N VAL A 138 7.86 -3.61 10.91
CA VAL A 138 8.22 -5.01 10.63
C VAL A 138 9.66 -5.10 10.13
N GLY A 139 10.08 -4.20 9.22
CA GLY A 139 11.45 -4.15 8.71
C GLY A 139 12.50 -3.92 9.79
N VAL A 140 12.20 -3.06 10.79
CA VAL A 140 13.07 -2.83 11.95
C VAL A 140 13.15 -4.09 12.82
N ILE A 141 12.04 -4.72 13.14
CA ILE A 141 11.99 -5.93 13.98
C ILE A 141 12.67 -7.12 13.30
N ALA A 142 12.40 -7.32 12.01
CA ALA A 142 13.00 -8.38 11.21
C ALA A 142 14.50 -8.15 10.90
N GLY A 143 15.01 -6.93 11.13
CA GLY A 143 16.36 -6.56 10.72
C GLY A 143 16.63 -6.71 9.22
N SER A 144 15.55 -6.82 8.42
CA SER A 144 15.62 -7.07 6.98
C SER A 144 14.42 -6.48 6.23
N PRO A 145 14.65 -5.49 5.35
CA PRO A 145 13.59 -4.99 4.47
C PRO A 145 12.97 -6.07 3.59
N LEU A 146 13.77 -7.08 3.21
CA LEU A 146 13.30 -8.19 2.38
C LEU A 146 12.35 -9.12 3.14
N GLY A 147 12.57 -9.33 4.45
CA GLY A 147 11.64 -10.07 5.32
C GLY A 147 10.28 -9.39 5.35
N ALA A 148 10.25 -8.12 5.73
CA ALA A 148 9.02 -7.31 5.76
C ALA A 148 8.30 -7.30 4.40
N THR A 149 9.05 -7.15 3.30
CA THR A 149 8.49 -7.20 1.94
C THR A 149 7.84 -8.56 1.65
N PHE A 150 8.49 -9.65 2.05
CA PHE A 150 7.96 -11.01 1.85
C PHE A 150 6.63 -11.21 2.59
N VAL A 151 6.57 -10.83 3.87
CA VAL A 151 5.34 -10.95 4.66
C VAL A 151 4.24 -10.06 4.09
N ASN A 152 4.57 -8.82 3.72
CA ASN A 152 3.62 -7.91 3.09
C ASN A 152 2.99 -8.50 1.82
N PHE A 153 3.81 -9.02 0.89
CA PHE A 153 3.30 -9.65 -0.32
C PHE A 153 2.60 -10.98 -0.06
N GLY A 154 3.07 -11.75 0.93
CA GLY A 154 2.43 -13.01 1.34
C GLY A 154 0.99 -12.77 1.80
N VAL A 155 0.79 -11.80 2.69
CA VAL A 155 -0.55 -11.41 3.16
C VAL A 155 -1.38 -10.81 2.04
N GLY A 156 -0.81 -9.92 1.22
CA GLY A 156 -1.52 -9.34 0.07
C GLY A 156 -1.97 -10.42 -0.92
N THR A 157 -1.10 -11.39 -1.24
CA THR A 157 -1.43 -12.52 -2.11
C THR A 157 -2.53 -13.40 -1.51
N LEU A 158 -2.48 -13.66 -0.20
CA LEU A 158 -3.51 -14.43 0.48
C LEU A 158 -4.89 -13.74 0.39
N VAL A 159 -4.93 -12.44 0.68
CA VAL A 159 -6.17 -11.65 0.59
C VAL A 159 -6.71 -11.64 -0.82
N LEU A 160 -5.87 -11.30 -1.81
CA LEU A 160 -6.28 -11.30 -3.22
C LEU A 160 -6.67 -12.69 -3.72
N GLY A 161 -5.99 -13.74 -3.27
CA GLY A 161 -6.31 -15.12 -3.58
C GLY A 161 -7.68 -15.53 -3.04
N ILE A 162 -8.01 -15.17 -1.81
CA ILE A 162 -9.34 -15.41 -1.22
C ILE A 162 -10.41 -14.67 -2.04
N VAL A 163 -10.19 -13.37 -2.32
CA VAL A 163 -11.14 -12.59 -3.13
C VAL A 163 -11.31 -13.20 -4.53
N PHE A 164 -10.22 -13.62 -5.16
CA PHE A 164 -10.26 -14.28 -6.45
C PHE A 164 -11.09 -15.58 -6.40
N LEU A 165 -10.83 -16.45 -5.42
CA LEU A 165 -11.59 -17.69 -5.26
C LEU A 165 -13.08 -17.44 -5.02
N VAL A 166 -13.41 -16.43 -4.19
CA VAL A 166 -14.81 -16.04 -3.97
C VAL A 166 -15.43 -15.49 -5.26
N SER A 167 -14.68 -14.68 -6.03
CA SER A 167 -15.19 -14.11 -7.28
C SER A 167 -15.55 -15.16 -8.31
N LEU A 168 -14.88 -16.33 -8.32
CA LEU A 168 -15.21 -17.43 -9.23
C LEU A 168 -16.63 -17.99 -9.04
N ALA A 169 -17.26 -17.73 -7.90
CA ALA A 169 -18.67 -18.09 -7.68
C ALA A 169 -19.65 -17.14 -8.40
N PHE A 170 -19.19 -15.97 -8.86
CA PHE A 170 -20.03 -14.91 -9.42
C PHE A 170 -19.60 -14.45 -10.82
N VAL A 171 -18.35 -14.70 -11.21
CA VAL A 171 -17.76 -14.22 -12.45
C VAL A 171 -16.98 -15.35 -13.12
N GLU A 172 -17.21 -15.54 -14.41
CA GLU A 172 -16.43 -16.49 -15.20
C GLU A 172 -15.01 -15.99 -15.44
N LEU A 173 -14.07 -16.93 -15.57
CA LEU A 173 -12.69 -16.59 -15.91
C LEU A 173 -12.62 -15.93 -17.29
N PRO A 174 -11.76 -14.93 -17.49
CA PRO A 174 -11.56 -14.32 -18.79
C PRO A 174 -11.05 -15.37 -19.78
N THR A 175 -11.67 -15.42 -20.94
CA THR A 175 -11.28 -16.34 -22.03
C THR A 175 -10.03 -15.88 -22.76
N LEU A 176 -9.74 -14.57 -22.69
CA LEU A 176 -8.56 -13.95 -23.32
C LEU A 176 -7.64 -13.37 -22.25
N TRP A 177 -6.39 -13.81 -22.28
CA TRP A 177 -5.35 -13.30 -21.40
C TRP A 177 -4.45 -12.32 -22.16
N PRO A 178 -3.95 -11.24 -21.52
CA PRO A 178 -3.03 -10.32 -22.16
C PRO A 178 -1.75 -11.05 -22.59
N THR A 179 -1.38 -10.94 -23.84
CA THR A 179 -0.14 -11.49 -24.39
C THR A 179 1.07 -10.57 -24.20
N THR A 180 0.82 -9.33 -23.84
CA THR A 180 1.81 -8.28 -23.67
C THR A 180 2.61 -8.51 -22.39
N TRP A 181 3.88 -8.85 -22.50
CA TRP A 181 4.73 -9.33 -21.39
C TRP A 181 4.90 -8.31 -20.24
N TRP A 182 4.96 -7.01 -20.55
CA TRP A 182 5.16 -5.98 -19.51
C TRP A 182 3.96 -5.82 -18.57
N LEU A 183 2.79 -6.30 -18.93
CA LEU A 183 1.64 -6.32 -18.02
C LEU A 183 1.83 -7.29 -16.85
N TRP A 184 2.78 -8.21 -16.96
CA TRP A 184 3.05 -9.22 -15.94
C TRP A 184 4.18 -8.84 -14.97
N ILE A 185 4.96 -7.79 -15.27
CA ILE A 185 6.09 -7.38 -14.42
C ILE A 185 5.71 -6.50 -13.24
N GLY A 186 4.46 -6.07 -13.13
CA GLY A 186 3.98 -5.18 -12.04
C GLY A 186 4.32 -5.69 -10.64
N GLY A 187 4.21 -6.99 -10.41
CA GLY A 187 4.58 -7.60 -9.13
C GLY A 187 6.07 -7.50 -8.81
N ALA A 188 6.94 -7.61 -9.80
CA ALA A 188 8.39 -7.43 -9.62
C ALA A 188 8.74 -5.97 -9.28
N VAL A 189 8.15 -5.02 -10.00
CA VAL A 189 8.31 -3.59 -9.74
C VAL A 189 7.79 -3.23 -8.34
N GLY A 190 6.60 -3.73 -7.97
CA GLY A 190 6.02 -3.54 -6.64
C GLY A 190 6.92 -4.08 -5.53
N THR A 191 7.60 -5.20 -5.76
CA THR A 191 8.55 -5.78 -4.79
C THR A 191 9.72 -4.83 -4.51
N VAL A 192 10.32 -4.26 -5.56
CA VAL A 192 11.41 -3.29 -5.43
C VAL A 192 10.91 -2.04 -4.70
N PHE A 193 9.73 -1.55 -5.08
CA PHE A 193 9.10 -0.39 -4.44
C PHE A 193 8.91 -0.60 -2.93
N ILE A 194 8.29 -1.70 -2.51
CA ILE A 194 8.08 -1.98 -1.07
C ILE A 194 9.42 -2.15 -0.34
N ALA A 195 10.42 -2.78 -0.93
CA ALA A 195 11.73 -2.93 -0.29
C ALA A 195 12.42 -1.58 -0.04
N ILE A 196 12.32 -0.64 -0.97
CA ILE A 196 12.81 0.73 -0.80
C ILE A 196 11.98 1.46 0.26
N GLN A 197 10.67 1.35 0.18
CA GLN A 197 9.74 1.99 1.10
C GLN A 197 9.98 1.59 2.56
N VAL A 198 10.19 0.30 2.84
CA VAL A 198 10.47 -0.21 4.20
C VAL A 198 11.72 0.44 4.82
N THR A 199 12.75 0.68 4.02
CA THR A 199 13.97 1.36 4.51
C THR A 199 13.76 2.86 4.68
N THR A 200 13.04 3.48 3.79
CA THR A 200 12.91 4.94 3.73
C THR A 200 11.93 5.48 4.79
N VAL A 201 10.81 4.76 5.02
CA VAL A 201 9.78 5.20 5.97
C VAL A 201 10.28 5.35 7.40
N THR A 202 11.26 4.57 7.80
CA THR A 202 11.86 4.64 9.14
C THR A 202 12.71 5.90 9.34
N ILE A 203 13.12 6.56 8.26
CA ILE A 203 13.98 7.74 8.28
C ILE A 203 13.15 9.03 8.15
N ILE A 204 12.26 9.08 7.16
CA ILE A 204 11.55 10.31 6.82
C ILE A 204 10.07 10.33 7.22
N GLY A 205 9.57 9.21 7.78
CA GLY A 205 8.16 9.04 8.14
C GLY A 205 7.30 8.69 6.93
N VAL A 206 6.02 8.41 7.20
CA VAL A 206 5.07 7.95 6.17
C VAL A 206 4.73 9.06 5.17
N LEU A 207 4.60 10.30 5.63
CA LEU A 207 4.28 11.44 4.77
C LEU A 207 5.47 11.84 3.86
N GLY A 208 6.70 11.47 4.22
CA GLY A 208 7.88 11.79 3.44
C GLY A 208 8.11 10.86 2.25
N LEU A 209 7.35 9.76 2.16
CA LEU A 209 7.38 8.83 1.02
C LEU A 209 6.52 9.33 -0.14
#